data_9992f6c889653517199d46d0389d6112
#
_entry.id   9992f6c889653517199d46d0389d6112
#
_cell.length_a   1.000
_cell.length_b   1.000
_cell.length_c   1.000
_cell.angle_alpha   90.00
_cell.angle_beta   90.00
_cell.angle_gamma   90.00
#
_symmetry.space_group_name_H-M   'P 1'
#
loop_
_entity.id
_entity.type
_entity.pdbx_description
1 polymer ?
#
loop_
_entity_poly.entity_id
_entity_poly.type
_entity_poly.pdbx_seq_one_letter_code
_entity_poly.pdbx_strand_id
1 'polypeptide(L)'
;MGVGKGFKLFCDNLTVNNRSDISYRYAEITQRLNTDFWLSNSRTNHSLYVGSYGRGTARRGFSDLDMIFILPPDLYKRYNNNYTYNRQSVLLQAVKNSIKNRYPRTDVRGDGQVVVVPFSDGMRFEVVPAFENPDSSFTYPDSNGGGKWKITNPRPEIASIKNNNILTKGNLVNLCRMTRAWKKYRNVPIGGLLIDTLACKFLMNWGDKEKSYYYYDRMVRDFFEYLANQNPQQKYWRAVGSKQFIRRKGLFEYKAKVCLNLSLEAIEYKSKQMIGPANKKWREIYGTTFPV
;
A
#
# COMPACT_ATOMS: atom_id res chain seq x y z
N MET A 1 3.93 -17.69 25.20
CA MET A 1 2.64 -17.58 24.45
C MET A 1 2.71 -18.50 23.25
N GLY A 2 1.70 -19.37 23.00
CA GLY A 2 1.72 -20.31 21.86
C GLY A 2 1.75 -19.57 20.50
N VAL A 3 2.38 -20.19 19.49
CA VAL A 3 2.70 -19.56 18.19
C VAL A 3 1.47 -18.98 17.49
N GLY A 4 0.33 -19.70 17.46
CA GLY A 4 -0.90 -19.18 16.84
C GLY A 4 -1.43 -17.93 17.54
N LYS A 5 -1.38 -17.86 18.89
CA LYS A 5 -1.72 -16.66 19.67
C LYS A 5 -0.72 -15.52 19.41
N GLY A 6 0.56 -15.87 19.21
CA GLY A 6 1.59 -14.93 18.81
C GLY A 6 1.30 -14.29 17.46
N PHE A 7 0.95 -15.07 16.43
CA PHE A 7 0.57 -14.53 15.13
C PHE A 7 -0.70 -13.69 15.16
N LYS A 8 -1.70 -14.10 15.97
CA LYS A 8 -2.90 -13.27 16.14
C LYS A 8 -2.55 -11.89 16.69
N LEU A 9 -1.82 -11.83 17.80
CA LEU A 9 -1.40 -10.57 18.41
C LEU A 9 -0.50 -9.75 17.47
N PHE A 10 0.37 -10.41 16.69
CA PHE A 10 1.17 -9.75 15.68
C PHE A 10 0.31 -9.06 14.62
N CYS A 11 -0.71 -9.73 14.07
CA CYS A 11 -1.65 -9.14 13.12
C CYS A 11 -2.44 -7.98 13.73
N ASP A 12 -2.87 -8.10 14.99
CA ASP A 12 -3.55 -7.03 15.73
C ASP A 12 -2.66 -5.80 15.87
N ASN A 13 -1.37 -6.00 16.19
CA ASN A 13 -0.36 -4.93 16.29
C ASN A 13 -0.10 -4.23 14.95
N LEU A 14 -0.26 -4.93 13.83
CA LEU A 14 -0.08 -4.38 12.49
C LEU A 14 -1.31 -3.64 11.96
N THR A 15 -2.46 -3.78 12.61
CA THR A 15 -3.71 -3.18 12.14
C THR A 15 -3.73 -1.67 12.40
N VAL A 16 -4.13 -0.90 11.37
CA VAL A 16 -4.29 0.56 11.47
C VAL A 16 -5.37 0.89 12.50
N ASN A 17 -5.04 1.72 13.47
CA ASN A 17 -5.91 2.05 14.62
C ASN A 17 -6.40 3.50 14.68
N ASN A 18 -5.80 4.43 13.93
CA ASN A 18 -6.17 5.86 13.89
C ASN A 18 -7.10 6.20 12.71
N ARG A 19 -8.09 5.34 12.45
CA ARG A 19 -8.99 5.47 11.29
C ARG A 19 -9.86 6.74 11.34
N SER A 20 -10.27 7.18 12.52
CA SER A 20 -11.03 8.42 12.71
C SER A 20 -10.28 9.63 12.22
N ASP A 21 -9.01 9.77 12.63
CA ASP A 21 -8.16 10.90 12.26
C ASP A 21 -7.85 10.90 10.76
N ILE A 22 -7.60 9.68 10.21
CA ILE A 22 -7.41 9.49 8.76
C ILE A 22 -8.66 9.95 8.00
N SER A 23 -9.84 9.47 8.40
CA SER A 23 -11.11 9.83 7.75
C SER A 23 -11.41 11.32 7.86
N TYR A 24 -11.16 11.93 9.03
CA TYR A 24 -11.34 13.35 9.23
C TYR A 24 -10.47 14.18 8.28
N ARG A 25 -9.15 13.92 8.26
CA ARG A 25 -8.21 14.67 7.39
C ARG A 25 -8.47 14.45 5.90
N TYR A 26 -8.81 13.22 5.53
CA TYR A 26 -9.23 12.93 4.17
C TYR A 26 -10.44 13.75 3.76
N ALA A 27 -11.46 13.81 4.60
CA ALA A 27 -12.68 14.58 4.36
C ALA A 27 -12.40 16.09 4.27
N GLU A 28 -11.52 16.63 5.11
CA GLU A 28 -11.10 18.04 5.08
C GLU A 28 -10.33 18.39 3.80
N ILE A 29 -9.40 17.53 3.37
CA ILE A 29 -8.68 17.73 2.10
C ILE A 29 -9.66 17.64 0.94
N THR A 30 -10.53 16.63 0.94
CA THR A 30 -11.56 16.45 -0.11
C THR A 30 -12.50 17.64 -0.20
N GLN A 31 -13.01 18.13 0.92
CA GLN A 31 -13.90 19.30 0.95
C GLN A 31 -13.21 20.54 0.39
N ARG A 32 -11.96 20.81 0.82
CA ARG A 32 -11.22 21.97 0.33
C ARG A 32 -11.04 21.92 -1.18
N LEU A 33 -10.63 20.78 -1.72
CA LEU A 33 -10.45 20.62 -3.16
C LEU A 33 -11.79 20.69 -3.92
N ASN A 34 -12.87 20.14 -3.37
CA ASN A 34 -14.20 20.28 -3.95
C ASN A 34 -14.67 21.74 -4.00
N THR A 35 -14.40 22.50 -2.94
CA THR A 35 -14.74 23.94 -2.91
C THR A 35 -14.04 24.68 -4.04
N ASP A 36 -12.76 24.45 -4.26
CA ASP A 36 -11.97 25.24 -5.23
C ASP A 36 -12.14 24.76 -6.69
N PHE A 37 -12.35 23.47 -6.91
CA PHE A 37 -12.36 22.92 -8.27
C PHE A 37 -13.75 22.51 -8.77
N TRP A 38 -14.68 22.16 -7.88
CA TRP A 38 -16.02 21.71 -8.23
C TRP A 38 -17.12 22.65 -7.75
N LEU A 39 -16.78 23.75 -7.07
CA LEU A 39 -17.72 24.68 -6.44
C LEU A 39 -18.74 23.95 -5.55
N SER A 40 -18.27 22.95 -4.82
CA SER A 40 -19.08 22.05 -3.99
C SER A 40 -18.45 21.87 -2.60
N ASN A 41 -19.29 21.75 -1.56
CA ASN A 41 -18.83 21.52 -0.19
C ASN A 41 -18.80 20.02 0.19
N SER A 42 -18.83 19.10 -0.80
CA SER A 42 -18.80 17.68 -0.53
C SER A 42 -17.49 17.26 0.14
N ARG A 43 -17.61 16.45 1.18
CA ARG A 43 -16.48 15.86 1.93
C ARG A 43 -16.07 14.47 1.41
N THR A 44 -16.79 13.93 0.43
CA THR A 44 -16.62 12.54 -0.04
C THR A 44 -16.56 12.41 -1.55
N ASN A 45 -17.23 13.28 -2.31
CA ASN A 45 -17.24 13.20 -3.76
C ASN A 45 -15.88 13.52 -4.36
N HIS A 46 -15.65 13.00 -5.56
CA HIS A 46 -14.45 13.23 -6.38
C HIS A 46 -13.13 12.80 -5.72
N SER A 47 -13.19 11.92 -4.73
CA SER A 47 -11.99 11.41 -4.08
C SER A 47 -12.05 9.89 -3.90
N LEU A 48 -10.86 9.26 -3.89
CA LEU A 48 -10.71 7.83 -3.74
C LEU A 48 -9.44 7.52 -2.95
N TYR A 49 -9.56 6.73 -1.87
CA TYR A 49 -8.38 6.11 -1.26
C TYR A 49 -7.76 5.12 -2.24
N VAL A 50 -6.46 5.20 -2.43
CA VAL A 50 -5.70 4.29 -3.27
C VAL A 50 -4.50 3.71 -2.51
N GLY A 51 -3.52 3.18 -3.21
CA GLY A 51 -2.34 2.62 -2.58
C GLY A 51 -2.65 1.48 -1.61
N SER A 52 -1.83 1.33 -0.58
CA SER A 52 -2.01 0.25 0.42
C SER A 52 -3.23 0.47 1.31
N TYR A 53 -3.58 1.74 1.60
CA TYR A 53 -4.75 2.06 2.41
C TYR A 53 -6.04 1.74 1.66
N GLY A 54 -6.16 2.17 0.40
CA GLY A 54 -7.31 1.85 -0.45
C GLY A 54 -7.53 0.35 -0.64
N ARG A 55 -6.45 -0.44 -0.76
CA ARG A 55 -6.52 -1.91 -0.83
C ARG A 55 -6.73 -2.61 0.53
N GLY A 56 -6.76 -1.86 1.65
CA GLY A 56 -6.90 -2.40 2.99
C GLY A 56 -5.64 -3.12 3.52
N THR A 57 -4.53 -3.05 2.81
CA THR A 57 -3.27 -3.75 3.14
C THR A 57 -2.25 -2.88 3.85
N ALA A 58 -2.59 -1.63 4.16
CA ALA A 58 -1.77 -0.74 4.98
C ALA A 58 -1.55 -1.29 6.38
N ARG A 59 -0.41 -0.98 6.98
CA ARG A 59 -0.09 -1.34 8.35
C ARG A 59 0.09 -0.10 9.24
N ARG A 60 -0.09 -0.28 10.55
CA ARG A 60 0.07 0.78 11.55
C ARG A 60 1.44 1.47 11.44
N GLY A 61 1.42 2.81 11.48
CA GLY A 61 2.59 3.64 11.71
C GLY A 61 3.58 3.84 10.56
N PHE A 62 3.31 3.33 9.34
CA PHE A 62 4.33 3.33 8.27
C PHE A 62 3.81 3.39 6.83
N SER A 63 2.56 3.74 6.64
CA SER A 63 2.05 3.87 5.27
C SER A 63 1.65 5.30 5.02
N ASP A 64 2.17 5.87 3.94
CA ASP A 64 1.60 7.08 3.38
C ASP A 64 0.14 6.79 3.00
N LEU A 65 -0.71 7.80 3.12
CA LEU A 65 -2.13 7.71 2.81
C LEU A 65 -2.33 8.25 1.40
N ASP A 66 -2.28 7.34 0.44
CA ASP A 66 -2.46 7.68 -0.96
C ASP A 66 -3.94 7.97 -1.26
N MET A 67 -4.24 9.10 -1.88
CA MET A 67 -5.57 9.41 -2.38
C MET A 67 -5.51 10.02 -3.78
N ILE A 68 -6.46 9.68 -4.62
CA ILE A 68 -6.75 10.38 -5.86
C ILE A 68 -7.82 11.43 -5.58
N PHE A 69 -7.62 12.64 -6.09
CA PHE A 69 -8.67 13.63 -6.21
C PHE A 69 -8.99 13.86 -7.70
N ILE A 70 -10.25 13.63 -8.07
CA ILE A 70 -10.73 13.70 -9.43
C ILE A 70 -11.09 15.16 -9.73
N LEU A 71 -10.43 15.72 -10.72
CA LEU A 71 -10.64 17.09 -11.17
C LEU A 71 -11.71 17.16 -12.28
N PRO A 72 -12.41 18.31 -12.44
CA PRO A 72 -13.31 18.52 -13.56
C PRO A 72 -12.63 18.29 -14.92
N PRO A 73 -13.28 17.58 -15.87
CA PRO A 73 -12.63 17.21 -17.13
C PRO A 73 -12.22 18.42 -17.99
N ASP A 74 -12.89 19.55 -17.86
CA ASP A 74 -12.54 20.77 -18.60
C ASP A 74 -11.17 21.33 -18.19
N LEU A 75 -10.74 21.09 -16.96
CA LEU A 75 -9.41 21.48 -16.52
C LEU A 75 -8.31 20.69 -17.23
N TYR A 76 -8.58 19.46 -17.69
CA TYR A 76 -7.58 18.73 -18.47
C TYR A 76 -7.18 19.50 -19.73
N LYS A 77 -8.17 19.99 -20.51
CA LYS A 77 -7.91 20.81 -21.70
C LYS A 77 -7.12 22.06 -21.37
N ARG A 78 -7.52 22.75 -20.29
CA ARG A 78 -6.84 23.98 -19.83
C ARG A 78 -5.37 23.74 -19.48
N TYR A 79 -5.07 22.68 -18.73
CA TYR A 79 -3.69 22.37 -18.36
C TYR A 79 -2.92 21.71 -19.49
N ASN A 80 -3.54 20.89 -20.34
CA ASN A 80 -2.87 20.22 -21.45
C ASN A 80 -2.53 21.19 -22.59
N ASN A 81 -3.30 22.24 -22.81
CA ASN A 81 -3.08 23.25 -23.85
C ASN A 81 -2.26 24.46 -23.38
N ASN A 82 -1.84 24.47 -22.11
CA ASN A 82 -1.00 25.54 -21.59
C ASN A 82 0.42 25.41 -22.19
N TYR A 83 0.93 26.48 -22.76
CA TYR A 83 2.24 26.54 -23.44
C TYR A 83 3.43 26.65 -22.48
N THR A 84 3.22 26.52 -21.16
CA THR A 84 4.31 26.51 -20.17
C THR A 84 5.14 25.23 -20.26
N TYR A 85 6.43 25.32 -19.93
CA TYR A 85 7.38 24.22 -20.01
C TYR A 85 6.97 22.95 -19.23
N ASN A 86 6.29 23.07 -18.10
CA ASN A 86 5.88 21.94 -17.27
C ASN A 86 4.45 22.12 -16.75
N ARG A 87 3.48 21.80 -17.59
CA ARG A 87 2.02 21.89 -17.31
C ARG A 87 1.59 21.07 -16.12
N GLN A 88 2.22 19.92 -15.94
CA GLN A 88 1.96 19.00 -14.83
C GLN A 88 2.38 19.64 -13.50
N SER A 89 3.50 20.35 -13.49
CA SER A 89 3.91 21.14 -12.33
C SER A 89 2.92 22.25 -11.98
N VAL A 90 2.39 22.96 -12.98
CA VAL A 90 1.38 24.02 -12.77
C VAL A 90 0.13 23.44 -12.12
N LEU A 91 -0.36 22.27 -12.56
CA LEU A 91 -1.50 21.59 -11.95
C LEU A 91 -1.21 21.21 -10.49
N LEU A 92 -0.03 20.60 -10.23
CA LEU A 92 0.37 20.26 -8.86
C LEU A 92 0.47 21.47 -7.95
N GLN A 93 0.96 22.62 -8.45
CA GLN A 93 0.99 23.87 -7.68
C GLN A 93 -0.42 24.41 -7.39
N ALA A 94 -1.37 24.32 -8.33
CA ALA A 94 -2.73 24.73 -8.09
C ALA A 94 -3.39 23.91 -6.96
N VAL A 95 -3.23 22.58 -6.99
CA VAL A 95 -3.75 21.69 -5.95
C VAL A 95 -3.03 21.90 -4.61
N LYS A 96 -1.70 22.08 -4.63
CA LYS A 96 -0.92 22.44 -3.44
C LYS A 96 -1.45 23.72 -2.79
N ASN A 97 -1.65 24.77 -3.56
CA ASN A 97 -2.12 26.06 -3.05
C ASN A 97 -3.52 25.96 -2.44
N SER A 98 -4.42 25.21 -3.07
CA SER A 98 -5.73 24.88 -2.51
C SER A 98 -5.62 24.23 -1.14
N ILE A 99 -4.85 23.16 -1.02
CA ILE A 99 -4.65 22.45 0.25
C ILE A 99 -3.97 23.34 1.29
N LYS A 100 -3.01 24.17 0.89
CA LYS A 100 -2.32 25.10 1.79
C LYS A 100 -3.25 26.15 2.39
N ASN A 101 -4.29 26.56 1.70
CA ASN A 101 -5.31 27.46 2.25
C ASN A 101 -6.07 26.82 3.43
N ARG A 102 -6.24 25.48 3.43
CA ARG A 102 -6.83 24.76 4.58
C ARG A 102 -5.81 24.51 5.69
N TYR A 103 -4.54 24.30 5.32
CA TYR A 103 -3.45 23.93 6.23
C TYR A 103 -2.27 24.93 6.10
N PRO A 104 -2.44 26.21 6.48
CA PRO A 104 -1.43 27.25 6.23
C PRO A 104 -0.11 27.03 6.97
N ARG A 105 -0.15 26.29 8.12
CA ARG A 105 1.03 25.98 8.93
C ARG A 105 1.69 24.64 8.58
N THR A 106 1.09 23.86 7.67
CA THR A 106 1.65 22.56 7.22
C THR A 106 2.58 22.80 6.03
N ASP A 107 3.72 22.09 5.98
CA ASP A 107 4.65 22.13 4.85
C ASP A 107 4.11 21.33 3.65
N VAL A 108 3.03 21.84 3.05
CA VAL A 108 2.43 21.24 1.84
C VAL A 108 3.34 21.48 0.65
N ARG A 109 3.72 20.43 -0.07
CA ARG A 109 4.64 20.52 -1.21
C ARG A 109 4.25 19.61 -2.36
N GLY A 110 4.57 20.02 -3.60
CA GLY A 110 4.51 19.16 -4.78
C GLY A 110 5.74 18.24 -4.83
N ASP A 111 5.55 16.97 -5.17
CA ASP A 111 6.62 15.98 -5.30
C ASP A 111 6.35 15.06 -6.50
N GLY A 112 6.89 15.43 -7.63
CA GLY A 112 6.83 14.65 -8.87
C GLY A 112 5.41 14.39 -9.38
N GLN A 113 4.65 13.55 -8.71
CA GLN A 113 3.32 13.09 -9.13
C GLN A 113 2.21 13.41 -8.13
N VAL A 114 2.57 13.89 -6.95
CA VAL A 114 1.68 14.05 -5.81
C VAL A 114 1.82 15.41 -5.15
N VAL A 115 0.82 15.79 -4.40
CA VAL A 115 0.93 16.83 -3.39
C VAL A 115 1.02 16.17 -2.02
N VAL A 116 2.12 16.40 -1.33
CA VAL A 116 2.41 15.84 -0.02
C VAL A 116 1.90 16.76 1.08
N VAL A 117 1.14 16.18 2.03
CA VAL A 117 0.59 16.88 3.20
C VAL A 117 1.10 16.16 4.47
N PRO A 118 2.26 16.56 5.02
CA PRO A 118 2.82 15.98 6.23
C PRO A 118 2.25 16.64 7.47
N PHE A 119 1.56 15.89 8.31
CA PHE A 119 1.06 16.37 9.60
C PHE A 119 2.08 16.17 10.72
N SER A 120 2.00 17.00 11.76
CA SER A 120 2.96 17.02 12.88
C SER A 120 3.00 15.73 13.71
N ASP A 121 1.92 14.93 13.68
CA ASP A 121 1.84 13.62 14.33
C ASP A 121 2.43 12.46 13.50
N GLY A 122 3.08 12.77 12.37
CA GLY A 122 3.69 11.80 11.47
C GLY A 122 2.74 11.21 10.41
N MET A 123 1.44 11.56 10.44
CA MET A 123 0.53 11.18 9.35
C MET A 123 0.87 11.97 8.08
N ARG A 124 0.91 11.30 6.95
CA ARG A 124 1.26 11.89 5.66
C ARG A 124 0.24 11.48 4.61
N PHE A 125 -0.39 12.46 3.96
CA PHE A 125 -1.18 12.23 2.76
C PHE A 125 -0.37 12.50 1.50
N GLU A 126 -0.58 11.67 0.49
CA GLU A 126 -0.11 11.88 -0.88
C GLU A 126 -1.34 12.01 -1.78
N VAL A 127 -1.60 13.24 -2.19
CA VAL A 127 -2.77 13.58 -3.00
C VAL A 127 -2.36 13.60 -4.47
N VAL A 128 -2.90 12.67 -5.26
CA VAL A 128 -2.73 12.60 -6.71
C VAL A 128 -3.90 13.33 -7.37
N PRO A 129 -3.72 14.53 -7.93
CA PRO A 129 -4.75 15.12 -8.78
C PRO A 129 -4.87 14.31 -10.08
N ALA A 130 -6.07 13.99 -10.50
CA ALA A 130 -6.25 13.14 -11.67
C ALA A 130 -7.55 13.47 -12.43
N PHE A 131 -7.61 13.08 -13.67
CA PHE A 131 -8.79 13.14 -14.52
C PHE A 131 -9.30 11.73 -14.77
N GLU A 132 -10.59 11.50 -14.59
CA GLU A 132 -11.20 10.21 -14.86
C GLU A 132 -11.40 10.00 -16.35
N ASN A 133 -10.96 8.86 -16.87
CA ASN A 133 -11.10 8.46 -18.26
C ASN A 133 -12.42 7.69 -18.47
N PRO A 134 -12.93 7.58 -19.71
CA PRO A 134 -14.16 6.82 -20.01
C PRO A 134 -14.12 5.35 -19.57
N ASP A 135 -12.93 4.73 -19.51
CA ASP A 135 -12.71 3.36 -19.04
C ASP A 135 -12.57 3.25 -17.51
N SER A 136 -12.86 4.33 -16.78
CA SER A 136 -12.70 4.45 -15.33
C SER A 136 -11.25 4.35 -14.82
N SER A 137 -10.27 4.42 -15.70
CA SER A 137 -8.88 4.68 -15.32
C SER A 137 -8.67 6.19 -15.05
N PHE A 138 -7.49 6.56 -14.58
CA PHE A 138 -7.17 7.94 -14.25
C PHE A 138 -5.93 8.41 -14.98
N THR A 139 -6.01 9.57 -15.64
CA THR A 139 -4.87 10.31 -16.15
C THR A 139 -4.37 11.27 -15.08
N TYR A 140 -3.10 11.20 -14.72
CA TYR A 140 -2.51 12.01 -13.66
C TYR A 140 -1.17 12.63 -14.08
N PRO A 141 -0.75 13.76 -13.46
CA PRO A 141 0.48 14.45 -13.81
C PRO A 141 1.72 13.73 -13.25
N ASP A 142 2.81 13.79 -14.02
CA ASP A 142 4.16 13.52 -13.57
C ASP A 142 5.04 14.69 -14.01
N SER A 143 5.47 15.53 -13.07
CA SER A 143 6.26 16.72 -13.37
C SER A 143 7.76 16.43 -13.58
N ASN A 144 8.19 15.19 -13.38
CA ASN A 144 9.59 14.81 -13.60
C ASN A 144 9.94 14.79 -15.09
N GLY A 145 11.23 15.12 -15.41
CA GLY A 145 11.76 15.03 -16.77
C GLY A 145 11.02 15.91 -17.80
N GLY A 146 10.63 17.13 -17.39
CA GLY A 146 9.95 18.09 -18.28
C GLY A 146 8.41 17.96 -18.28
N GLY A 147 7.87 16.98 -17.57
CA GLY A 147 6.41 16.80 -17.43
C GLY A 147 5.82 15.83 -18.45
N LYS A 148 4.93 14.96 -17.97
CA LYS A 148 4.14 14.03 -18.79
C LYS A 148 2.86 13.63 -18.09
N TRP A 149 1.90 13.11 -18.84
CA TRP A 149 0.71 12.47 -18.30
C TRP A 149 0.92 10.97 -18.19
N LYS A 150 0.44 10.39 -17.10
CA LYS A 150 0.48 8.94 -16.83
C LYS A 150 -0.93 8.43 -16.60
N ILE A 151 -1.12 7.12 -16.76
CA ILE A 151 -2.39 6.44 -16.52
C ILE A 151 -2.23 5.44 -15.39
N THR A 152 -3.24 5.37 -14.52
CA THR A 152 -3.36 4.35 -13.46
C THR A 152 -4.81 3.85 -13.35
N ASN A 153 -4.98 2.61 -12.90
CA ASN A 153 -6.30 2.02 -12.69
C ASN A 153 -6.35 1.27 -11.35
N PRO A 154 -6.52 1.99 -10.21
CA PRO A 154 -6.50 1.39 -8.89
C PRO A 154 -7.79 0.67 -8.50
N ARG A 155 -8.95 1.00 -9.09
CA ARG A 155 -10.25 0.40 -8.71
C ARG A 155 -10.28 -1.12 -8.85
N PRO A 156 -9.86 -1.72 -9.99
CA PRO A 156 -9.79 -3.18 -10.11
C PRO A 156 -8.80 -3.83 -9.13
N GLU A 157 -7.71 -3.14 -8.76
CA GLU A 157 -6.77 -3.63 -7.75
C GLU A 157 -7.41 -3.69 -6.36
N ILE A 158 -8.12 -2.63 -5.97
CA ILE A 158 -8.86 -2.53 -4.71
C ILE A 158 -9.93 -3.63 -4.65
N ALA A 159 -10.74 -3.75 -5.71
CA ALA A 159 -11.80 -4.75 -5.81
C ALA A 159 -11.24 -6.18 -5.74
N SER A 160 -10.15 -6.46 -6.47
CA SER A 160 -9.51 -7.78 -6.48
C SER A 160 -8.98 -8.17 -5.09
N ILE A 161 -8.26 -7.28 -4.41
CA ILE A 161 -7.76 -7.57 -3.06
C ILE A 161 -8.92 -7.76 -2.08
N LYS A 162 -9.95 -6.92 -2.13
CA LYS A 162 -11.14 -7.05 -1.26
C LYS A 162 -11.83 -8.40 -1.45
N ASN A 163 -12.10 -8.79 -2.69
CA ASN A 163 -12.81 -10.04 -3.00
C ASN A 163 -11.97 -11.26 -2.60
N ASN A 164 -10.68 -11.28 -2.94
CA ASN A 164 -9.79 -12.38 -2.55
C ASN A 164 -9.58 -12.45 -1.03
N ASN A 165 -9.62 -11.31 -0.32
CA ASN A 165 -9.55 -11.31 1.14
C ASN A 165 -10.79 -11.95 1.78
N ILE A 166 -11.98 -11.79 1.20
CA ILE A 166 -13.20 -12.49 1.63
C ILE A 166 -13.03 -13.99 1.45
N LEU A 167 -12.57 -14.43 0.26
CA LEU A 167 -12.33 -15.84 -0.06
C LEU A 167 -11.28 -16.51 0.83
N THR A 168 -10.37 -15.73 1.39
CA THR A 168 -9.32 -16.22 2.30
C THR A 168 -9.60 -15.92 3.78
N LYS A 169 -10.85 -15.57 4.14
CA LYS A 169 -11.28 -15.25 5.50
C LYS A 169 -10.37 -14.24 6.23
N GLY A 170 -9.87 -13.24 5.50
CA GLY A 170 -9.00 -12.18 6.03
C GLY A 170 -7.49 -12.48 5.96
N ASN A 171 -7.10 -13.68 5.60
CA ASN A 171 -5.70 -14.11 5.59
C ASN A 171 -4.84 -13.36 4.57
N LEU A 172 -5.42 -12.94 3.42
CA LEU A 172 -4.70 -12.16 2.42
C LEU A 172 -4.22 -10.81 2.96
N VAL A 173 -5.09 -10.06 3.60
CA VAL A 173 -4.73 -8.75 4.18
C VAL A 173 -3.70 -8.92 5.29
N ASN A 174 -3.85 -9.95 6.13
CA ASN A 174 -2.88 -10.25 7.19
C ASN A 174 -1.52 -10.61 6.60
N LEU A 175 -1.45 -11.46 5.58
CA LEU A 175 -0.20 -11.81 4.91
C LEU A 175 0.47 -10.57 4.27
N CYS A 176 -0.29 -9.71 3.60
CA CYS A 176 0.21 -8.47 3.03
C CYS A 176 0.82 -7.55 4.10
N ARG A 177 0.17 -7.41 5.27
CA ARG A 177 0.67 -6.60 6.39
C ARG A 177 1.92 -7.19 7.02
N MET A 178 1.95 -8.49 7.26
CA MET A 178 3.13 -9.20 7.77
C MET A 178 4.31 -9.06 6.79
N THR A 179 4.07 -9.19 5.49
CA THR A 179 5.11 -9.02 4.47
C THR A 179 5.65 -7.57 4.42
N ARG A 180 4.80 -6.57 4.67
CA ARG A 180 5.25 -5.18 4.81
C ARG A 180 6.06 -4.95 6.09
N ALA A 181 5.76 -5.67 7.18
CA ALA A 181 6.58 -5.65 8.38
C ALA A 181 7.97 -6.25 8.11
N TRP A 182 8.03 -7.42 7.48
CA TRP A 182 9.27 -8.03 7.00
C TRP A 182 10.06 -7.11 6.07
N LYS A 183 9.40 -6.55 5.05
CA LYS A 183 10.03 -5.59 4.13
C LYS A 183 10.73 -4.47 4.89
N LYS A 184 10.06 -3.86 5.87
CA LYS A 184 10.59 -2.73 6.64
C LYS A 184 11.75 -3.17 7.53
N TYR A 185 11.58 -4.25 8.29
CA TYR A 185 12.58 -4.70 9.25
C TYR A 185 13.85 -5.21 8.57
N ARG A 186 13.71 -5.96 7.48
CA ARG A 186 14.83 -6.56 6.74
C ARG A 186 15.32 -5.71 5.58
N ASN A 187 14.77 -4.49 5.42
CA ASN A 187 15.08 -3.58 4.32
C ASN A 187 15.03 -4.26 2.94
N VAL A 188 13.87 -4.87 2.61
CA VAL A 188 13.70 -5.65 1.38
C VAL A 188 13.27 -4.76 0.21
N PRO A 189 13.96 -4.81 -0.94
CA PRO A 189 13.66 -3.95 -2.10
C PRO A 189 12.46 -4.47 -2.93
N ILE A 190 11.28 -4.60 -2.29
CA ILE A 190 10.04 -5.03 -2.93
C ILE A 190 8.98 -3.94 -2.84
N GLY A 191 8.25 -3.69 -3.95
CA GLY A 191 7.16 -2.70 -4.01
C GLY A 191 5.90 -3.15 -3.28
N GLY A 192 5.12 -2.20 -2.71
CA GLY A 192 3.88 -2.54 -1.98
C GLY A 192 2.82 -3.24 -2.84
N LEU A 193 2.62 -2.79 -4.08
CA LEU A 193 1.69 -3.44 -5.02
C LEU A 193 2.18 -4.83 -5.44
N LEU A 194 3.51 -5.04 -5.54
CA LEU A 194 4.07 -6.36 -5.83
C LEU A 194 3.85 -7.32 -4.65
N ILE A 195 4.00 -6.84 -3.40
CA ILE A 195 3.66 -7.63 -2.20
C ILE A 195 2.22 -8.12 -2.28
N ASP A 196 1.27 -7.22 -2.53
CA ASP A 196 -0.16 -7.56 -2.58
C ASP A 196 -0.45 -8.54 -3.72
N THR A 197 0.19 -8.34 -4.88
CA THR A 197 0.05 -9.22 -6.04
C THR A 197 0.58 -10.62 -5.78
N LEU A 198 1.79 -10.75 -5.23
CA LEU A 198 2.40 -12.06 -4.96
C LEU A 198 1.69 -12.79 -3.81
N ALA A 199 1.30 -12.08 -2.75
CA ALA A 199 0.51 -12.65 -1.66
C ALA A 199 -0.85 -13.18 -2.15
N CYS A 200 -1.53 -12.42 -3.01
CA CYS A 200 -2.79 -12.84 -3.62
C CYS A 200 -2.60 -14.10 -4.48
N LYS A 201 -1.61 -14.10 -5.39
CA LYS A 201 -1.33 -15.27 -6.24
C LYS A 201 -0.97 -16.52 -5.44
N PHE A 202 -0.17 -16.36 -4.40
CA PHE A 202 0.19 -17.46 -3.51
C PHE A 202 -1.03 -18.01 -2.78
N LEU A 203 -1.78 -17.17 -2.07
CA LEU A 203 -2.89 -17.64 -1.25
C LEU A 203 -4.03 -18.27 -2.06
N MET A 204 -4.30 -17.77 -3.25
CA MET A 204 -5.35 -18.37 -4.09
C MET A 204 -5.06 -19.81 -4.47
N ASN A 205 -3.78 -20.21 -4.48
CA ASN A 205 -3.34 -21.57 -4.79
C ASN A 205 -2.90 -22.38 -3.53
N TRP A 206 -2.90 -21.76 -2.33
CA TRP A 206 -2.51 -22.42 -1.10
C TRP A 206 -3.69 -23.19 -0.50
N GLY A 207 -3.49 -24.50 -0.21
CA GLY A 207 -4.58 -25.39 0.23
C GLY A 207 -5.25 -24.96 1.55
N ASP A 208 -4.47 -24.37 2.47
CA ASP A 208 -4.94 -23.97 3.80
C ASP A 208 -5.36 -22.48 3.88
N LYS A 209 -5.68 -21.85 2.75
CA LYS A 209 -5.94 -20.40 2.62
C LYS A 209 -7.01 -19.83 3.55
N GLU A 210 -7.92 -20.65 4.08
CA GLU A 210 -9.00 -20.23 4.98
C GLU A 210 -8.75 -20.58 6.44
N LYS A 211 -7.63 -21.22 6.75
CA LYS A 211 -7.30 -21.69 8.10
C LYS A 211 -6.99 -20.53 9.05
N SER A 212 -7.18 -20.79 10.35
CA SER A 212 -6.95 -19.83 11.41
C SER A 212 -5.46 -19.52 11.65
N TYR A 213 -5.18 -18.58 12.55
CA TYR A 213 -3.82 -18.20 12.98
C TYR A 213 -2.93 -19.36 13.41
N TYR A 214 -3.50 -20.51 13.71
CA TYR A 214 -2.76 -21.72 14.03
C TYR A 214 -1.89 -22.23 12.88
N TYR A 215 -2.25 -21.86 11.65
CA TYR A 215 -1.57 -22.23 10.41
C TYR A 215 -0.67 -21.14 9.86
N TYR A 216 -0.55 -20.00 10.53
CA TYR A 216 0.19 -18.86 10.00
C TYR A 216 1.70 -19.10 9.95
N ASP A 217 2.26 -19.91 10.82
CA ASP A 217 3.64 -20.34 10.74
C ASP A 217 3.91 -21.11 9.42
N ARG A 218 3.01 -22.00 9.01
CA ARG A 218 3.08 -22.71 7.72
C ARG A 218 2.84 -21.75 6.56
N MET A 219 1.81 -20.91 6.63
CA MET A 219 1.50 -19.92 5.61
C MET A 219 2.70 -19.00 5.33
N VAL A 220 3.37 -18.53 6.37
CA VAL A 220 4.54 -17.64 6.25
C VAL A 220 5.75 -18.40 5.68
N ARG A 221 6.02 -19.62 6.15
CA ARG A 221 7.08 -20.49 5.61
C ARG A 221 6.87 -20.70 4.11
N ASP A 222 5.69 -21.14 3.70
CA ASP A 222 5.37 -21.49 2.32
C ASP A 222 5.37 -20.24 1.42
N PHE A 223 4.96 -19.10 1.98
CA PHE A 223 5.06 -17.83 1.26
C PHE A 223 6.51 -17.36 1.07
N PHE A 224 7.39 -17.54 2.06
CA PHE A 224 8.82 -17.26 1.86
C PHE A 224 9.46 -18.22 0.85
N GLU A 225 9.07 -19.47 0.82
CA GLU A 225 9.48 -20.42 -0.21
C GLU A 225 9.01 -19.96 -1.60
N TYR A 226 7.74 -19.57 -1.74
CA TYR A 226 7.18 -18.99 -2.96
C TYR A 226 7.92 -17.74 -3.42
N LEU A 227 8.31 -16.85 -2.50
CA LEU A 227 9.08 -15.65 -2.81
C LEU A 227 10.54 -15.98 -3.18
N ALA A 228 11.17 -16.93 -2.50
CA ALA A 228 12.55 -17.35 -2.78
C ALA A 228 12.68 -17.99 -4.16
N ASN A 229 11.62 -18.64 -4.64
CA ASN A 229 11.57 -19.32 -5.93
C ASN A 229 11.11 -18.42 -7.09
N GLN A 230 10.91 -17.10 -6.86
CA GLN A 230 10.66 -16.17 -7.97
C GLN A 230 11.89 -16.04 -8.86
N ASN A 231 11.68 -15.92 -10.17
CA ASN A 231 12.79 -15.75 -11.12
C ASN A 231 13.52 -14.41 -10.89
N PRO A 232 14.82 -14.41 -10.51
CA PRO A 232 15.58 -13.18 -10.25
C PRO A 232 15.73 -12.28 -11.49
N GLN A 233 15.63 -12.84 -12.69
CA GLN A 233 15.73 -12.10 -13.96
C GLN A 233 14.39 -11.47 -14.39
N GLN A 234 13.28 -11.82 -13.73
CA GLN A 234 11.97 -11.27 -14.06
C GLN A 234 11.91 -9.77 -13.70
N LYS A 235 11.72 -8.92 -14.70
CA LYS A 235 11.69 -7.46 -14.54
C LYS A 235 10.30 -6.91 -14.21
N TYR A 236 9.24 -7.61 -14.58
CA TYR A 236 7.85 -7.13 -14.48
C TYR A 236 6.89 -8.23 -14.04
N TRP A 237 5.85 -7.83 -13.31
CA TRP A 237 4.67 -8.63 -12.98
C TRP A 237 3.41 -7.92 -13.45
N ARG A 238 2.32 -8.66 -13.62
CA ARG A 238 0.99 -8.10 -13.83
C ARG A 238 0.28 -7.95 -12.49
N ALA A 239 -0.17 -6.75 -12.16
CA ALA A 239 -0.96 -6.47 -10.96
C ALA A 239 -2.26 -7.28 -10.96
N VAL A 240 -2.70 -7.73 -9.78
CA VAL A 240 -4.03 -8.32 -9.64
C VAL A 240 -5.09 -7.25 -9.90
N GLY A 241 -6.15 -7.64 -10.62
CA GLY A 241 -7.22 -6.73 -11.02
C GLY A 241 -6.89 -5.88 -12.23
N SER A 242 -6.04 -4.87 -12.12
CA SER A 242 -5.76 -3.91 -13.20
C SER A 242 -4.91 -4.47 -14.34
N LYS A 243 -4.17 -5.55 -14.12
CA LYS A 243 -3.19 -6.11 -15.07
C LYS A 243 -2.06 -5.14 -15.47
N GLN A 244 -1.96 -3.97 -14.85
CA GLN A 244 -0.87 -3.04 -15.08
C GLN A 244 0.49 -3.66 -14.73
N PHE A 245 1.55 -3.23 -15.43
CA PHE A 245 2.90 -3.71 -15.17
C PHE A 245 3.45 -3.15 -13.86
N ILE A 246 3.93 -4.06 -13.01
CA ILE A 246 4.67 -3.71 -11.78
C ILE A 246 6.15 -3.96 -12.05
N ARG A 247 6.94 -2.90 -12.07
CA ARG A 247 8.40 -3.02 -12.26
C ARG A 247 9.08 -3.53 -11.00
N ARG A 248 10.08 -4.40 -11.16
CA ARG A 248 10.99 -4.83 -10.09
C ARG A 248 11.72 -3.61 -9.50
N LYS A 249 11.77 -3.53 -8.16
CA LYS A 249 12.57 -2.52 -7.44
C LYS A 249 13.95 -3.02 -7.04
N GLY A 250 14.12 -4.33 -6.91
CA GLY A 250 15.39 -4.98 -6.56
C GLY A 250 15.20 -6.47 -6.32
N LEU A 251 16.29 -7.17 -5.99
CA LEU A 251 16.30 -8.59 -5.69
C LEU A 251 15.81 -8.83 -4.25
N PHE A 252 14.77 -9.60 -4.08
CA PHE A 252 14.19 -9.94 -2.78
C PHE A 252 14.29 -11.43 -2.45
N GLU A 253 14.62 -12.27 -3.42
CA GLU A 253 14.59 -13.72 -3.36
C GLU A 253 15.56 -14.26 -2.31
N TYR A 254 16.79 -13.74 -2.27
CA TYR A 254 17.78 -14.13 -1.26
C TYR A 254 17.30 -13.84 0.17
N LYS A 255 16.74 -12.65 0.39
CA LYS A 255 16.21 -12.27 1.72
C LYS A 255 15.00 -13.13 2.11
N ALA A 256 14.19 -13.54 1.14
CA ALA A 256 13.11 -14.50 1.36
C ALA A 256 13.65 -15.89 1.74
N LYS A 257 14.70 -16.37 1.05
CA LYS A 257 15.34 -17.66 1.36
C LYS A 257 15.93 -17.70 2.79
N VAL A 258 16.58 -16.62 3.22
CA VAL A 258 17.05 -16.50 4.61
C VAL A 258 15.89 -16.61 5.60
N CYS A 259 14.76 -15.94 5.32
CA CYS A 259 13.59 -15.98 6.19
C CYS A 259 12.81 -17.30 6.10
N LEU A 260 12.89 -18.03 4.99
CA LEU A 260 12.42 -19.42 4.88
C LEU A 260 13.15 -20.29 5.89
N ASN A 261 14.49 -20.24 5.94
CA ASN A 261 15.28 -21.05 6.88
C ASN A 261 14.93 -20.71 8.34
N LEU A 262 14.83 -19.41 8.68
CA LEU A 262 14.41 -18.97 10.02
C LEU A 262 13.00 -19.46 10.39
N SER A 263 12.08 -19.51 9.42
CA SER A 263 10.72 -20.04 9.64
C SER A 263 10.71 -21.56 9.85
N LEU A 264 11.57 -22.30 9.15
CA LEU A 264 11.75 -23.74 9.37
C LEU A 264 12.30 -24.03 10.76
N GLU A 265 13.35 -23.32 11.21
CA GLU A 265 13.88 -23.41 12.56
C GLU A 265 12.80 -23.07 13.62
N ALA A 266 12.00 -22.02 13.40
CA ALA A 266 10.91 -21.68 14.31
C ALA A 266 9.85 -22.78 14.44
N ILE A 267 9.50 -23.42 13.32
CA ILE A 267 8.55 -24.54 13.29
C ILE A 267 9.14 -25.78 13.97
N GLU A 268 10.43 -26.04 13.79
CA GLU A 268 11.14 -27.13 14.47
C GLU A 268 11.17 -26.90 15.99
N TYR A 269 11.51 -25.69 16.47
CA TYR A 269 11.42 -25.37 17.90
C TYR A 269 10.01 -25.55 18.45
N LYS A 270 8.99 -25.13 17.70
CA LYS A 270 7.58 -25.32 18.08
C LYS A 270 7.24 -26.82 18.22
N SER A 271 7.70 -27.69 17.31
CA SER A 271 7.42 -29.13 17.38
C SER A 271 8.04 -29.77 18.61
N LYS A 272 9.17 -29.24 19.08
CA LYS A 272 9.84 -29.63 20.33
C LYS A 272 9.28 -28.92 21.57
N GLN A 273 8.14 -28.23 21.46
CA GLN A 273 7.50 -27.42 22.51
C GLN A 273 8.34 -26.25 23.05
N MET A 274 9.42 -25.89 22.37
CA MET A 274 10.33 -24.79 22.70
C MET A 274 9.81 -23.45 22.19
N ILE A 275 8.73 -22.95 22.81
CA ILE A 275 7.99 -21.77 22.30
C ILE A 275 8.82 -20.48 22.36
N GLY A 276 9.64 -20.31 23.41
CA GLY A 276 10.53 -19.14 23.54
C GLY A 276 11.53 -19.01 22.38
N PRO A 277 12.33 -20.04 22.11
CA PRO A 277 13.21 -20.13 20.93
C PRO A 277 12.44 -19.94 19.61
N ALA A 278 11.28 -20.55 19.43
CA ALA A 278 10.46 -20.36 18.24
C ALA A 278 10.08 -18.88 18.02
N ASN A 279 9.61 -18.20 19.07
CA ASN A 279 9.25 -16.77 18.99
C ASN A 279 10.48 -15.88 18.71
N LYS A 280 11.68 -16.22 19.22
CA LYS A 280 12.92 -15.53 18.86
C LYS A 280 13.20 -15.58 17.37
N LYS A 281 12.99 -16.73 16.71
CA LYS A 281 13.17 -16.88 15.25
C LYS A 281 12.16 -16.02 14.47
N TRP A 282 10.91 -15.95 14.89
CA TRP A 282 9.95 -15.02 14.29
C TRP A 282 10.36 -13.54 14.47
N ARG A 283 10.98 -13.19 15.60
CA ARG A 283 11.55 -11.85 15.79
C ARG A 283 12.75 -11.55 14.92
N GLU A 284 13.56 -12.55 14.58
CA GLU A 284 14.62 -12.37 13.59
C GLU A 284 14.04 -12.00 12.20
N ILE A 285 12.81 -12.42 11.87
CA ILE A 285 12.12 -12.09 10.63
C ILE A 285 11.43 -10.72 10.69
N TYR A 286 10.73 -10.40 11.80
CA TYR A 286 9.78 -9.28 11.90
C TYR A 286 10.18 -8.18 12.89
N GLY A 287 11.29 -8.38 13.61
CA GLY A 287 11.71 -7.48 14.70
C GLY A 287 10.83 -7.57 15.93
N THR A 288 10.92 -6.55 16.77
CA THR A 288 10.17 -6.45 18.03
C THR A 288 8.65 -6.31 17.84
N THR A 289 8.18 -6.06 16.65
CA THR A 289 6.74 -6.04 16.32
C THR A 289 6.09 -7.42 16.48
N PHE A 290 6.87 -8.51 16.33
CA PHE A 290 6.40 -9.85 16.68
C PHE A 290 6.46 -10.04 18.20
N PRO A 291 5.37 -10.45 18.87
CA PRO A 291 5.31 -10.61 20.33
C PRO A 291 6.17 -11.79 20.82
N VAL A 292 6.50 -11.79 22.11
CA VAL A 292 7.22 -12.90 22.79
C VAL A 292 6.25 -13.81 23.51
#